data_25387c7be92ed72a7e44d00646ffedd9
#
_entry.id   25387c7be92ed72a7e44d00646ffedd9
#
_cell.length_a   1.000
_cell.length_b   1.000
_cell.length_c   1.000
_cell.angle_alpha   90.00
_cell.angle_beta   90.00
_cell.angle_gamma   90.00
#
_symmetry.space_group_name_H-M   'P 1'
#
loop_
_entity.id
_entity.type
_entity.pdbx_description
1 polymer ?
#
loop_
_entity_poly.entity_id
_entity_poly.type
_entity_poly.pdbx_seq_one_letter_code
_entity_poly.pdbx_strand_id
1 'polypeptide(L)'
;MEEIMDIKHRTDSGFNADAIDHTTAADLAEVGSDKWTRYPGCIGAFIAEMDYGLAPCIQEAIDNACDHCKLGYIPDPWKQRVAEACAGWQRTHYGWNVDPSIIRVVPDVLEAYEIFLRELVGAGNSVIVPT
;
A
#
# COMPACT_ATOMS: atom_id res chain seq x y z
N MET A 1 -0.28 -11.43 28.95
CA MET A 1 -0.62 -10.03 28.64
C MET A 1 0.65 -9.23 28.86
N GLU A 2 1.57 -9.45 27.96
CA GLU A 2 2.91 -8.86 27.88
C GLU A 2 3.36 -9.13 26.46
N GLU A 3 3.70 -8.20 25.92
CA GLU A 3 4.49 -7.39 25.04
C GLU A 3 3.70 -6.90 23.83
N ILE A 4 3.07 -5.75 23.99
CA ILE A 4 2.91 -4.85 22.84
C ILE A 4 4.35 -4.49 22.48
N MET A 5 4.83 -5.10 21.40
CA MET A 5 6.14 -4.85 20.81
C MET A 5 6.40 -3.35 20.78
N ASP A 6 7.46 -2.93 21.46
CA ASP A 6 7.88 -1.53 21.57
C ASP A 6 8.15 -0.96 20.16
N ILE A 7 7.15 -0.28 19.62
CA ILE A 7 7.21 0.39 18.32
C ILE A 7 8.33 1.45 18.27
N LYS A 8 8.83 1.86 19.43
CA LYS A 8 9.90 2.87 19.53
C LYS A 8 11.27 2.43 19.06
N HIS A 9 11.54 1.13 18.90
CA HIS A 9 12.84 0.66 18.42
C HIS A 9 12.98 0.61 16.89
N ARG A 10 11.93 0.98 16.13
CA ARG A 10 11.99 1.00 14.66
C ARG A 10 12.47 2.33 14.05
N THR A 11 12.72 3.35 14.86
CA THR A 11 13.04 4.70 14.37
C THR A 11 14.49 4.89 13.88
N ASP A 12 15.39 3.92 14.08
CA ASP A 12 16.78 4.00 13.61
C ASP A 12 17.07 3.21 12.33
N SER A 13 16.09 2.51 11.78
CA SER A 13 16.27 1.79 10.52
C SER A 13 15.85 2.65 9.34
N GLY A 14 16.70 3.54 8.89
CA GLY A 14 16.70 3.95 7.50
C GLY A 14 16.64 2.69 6.63
N PHE A 15 16.05 2.78 5.44
CA PHE A 15 16.06 1.68 4.47
C PHE A 15 17.45 1.04 4.44
N ASN A 16 17.57 -0.13 5.04
CA ASN A 16 18.84 -0.81 5.17
C ASN A 16 18.84 -1.98 4.17
N ALA A 17 19.53 -1.80 3.06
CA ALA A 17 19.69 -2.83 2.06
C ALA A 17 20.28 -4.12 2.66
N ASP A 18 21.20 -4.00 3.60
CA ASP A 18 21.82 -5.15 4.29
C ASP A 18 20.80 -5.96 5.11
N ALA A 19 19.79 -5.29 5.70
CA ALA A 19 18.74 -5.98 6.43
C ALA A 19 17.84 -6.79 5.49
N ILE A 20 17.62 -6.32 4.27
CA ILE A 20 16.84 -7.03 3.25
C ILE A 20 17.56 -8.34 2.86
N ASP A 21 18.86 -8.27 2.62
CA ASP A 21 19.66 -9.42 2.19
C ASP A 21 19.78 -10.50 3.28
N HIS A 22 19.52 -10.15 4.54
CA HIS A 22 19.58 -11.07 5.68
C HIS A 22 18.21 -11.54 6.18
N THR A 23 17.10 -10.97 5.68
CA THR A 23 15.75 -11.39 6.06
C THR A 23 15.44 -12.77 5.51
N THR A 24 15.10 -13.69 6.39
CA THR A 24 14.76 -15.07 6.01
C THR A 24 13.26 -15.27 5.86
N ALA A 25 12.84 -16.34 5.19
CA ALA A 25 11.43 -16.71 5.11
C ALA A 25 10.82 -17.01 6.49
N ALA A 26 11.65 -17.45 7.46
CA ALA A 26 11.20 -17.66 8.83
C ALA A 26 10.87 -16.34 9.52
N ASP A 27 11.72 -15.32 9.35
CA ASP A 27 11.49 -13.99 9.91
C ASP A 27 10.19 -13.38 9.34
N LEU A 28 9.96 -13.53 8.04
CA LEU A 28 8.75 -13.05 7.37
C LEU A 28 7.49 -13.79 7.82
N ALA A 29 7.60 -15.10 8.08
CA ALA A 29 6.50 -15.89 8.63
C ALA A 29 6.18 -15.48 10.07
N GLU A 30 7.18 -15.09 10.87
CA GLU A 30 7.00 -14.62 12.24
C GLU A 30 6.23 -13.28 12.30
N VAL A 31 6.39 -12.42 11.29
CA VAL A 31 5.56 -11.20 11.13
C VAL A 31 4.07 -11.53 11.02
N GLY A 32 3.74 -12.72 10.49
CA GLY A 32 2.39 -13.26 10.49
C GLY A 32 1.50 -12.79 9.35
N SER A 33 2.08 -12.25 8.25
CA SER A 33 1.28 -11.90 7.07
C SER A 33 0.73 -13.15 6.38
N ASP A 34 -0.43 -13.01 5.73
CA ASP A 34 -1.09 -14.10 5.00
C ASP A 34 -0.19 -14.67 3.90
N LYS A 35 0.61 -13.83 3.27
CA LYS A 35 1.59 -14.19 2.24
C LYS A 35 2.56 -15.29 2.70
N TRP A 36 3.00 -15.23 3.94
CA TRP A 36 4.04 -16.13 4.46
C TRP A 36 3.51 -17.23 5.39
N THR A 37 2.25 -17.13 5.84
CA THR A 37 1.66 -18.07 6.81
C THR A 37 0.65 -19.03 6.19
N ARG A 38 -0.01 -18.66 5.09
CA ARG A 38 -1.08 -19.46 4.47
C ARG A 38 -0.60 -20.82 3.97
N TYR A 39 0.63 -20.89 3.43
CA TYR A 39 1.21 -22.12 2.87
C TYR A 39 2.58 -22.36 3.49
N PRO A 40 2.64 -22.98 4.68
CA PRO A 40 3.89 -23.23 5.39
C PRO A 40 4.89 -24.02 4.53
N GLY A 41 6.15 -23.60 4.53
CA GLY A 41 7.20 -24.24 3.75
C GLY A 41 7.25 -23.87 2.27
N CYS A 42 6.34 -23.01 1.81
CA CYS A 42 6.35 -22.47 0.45
C CYS A 42 6.90 -21.03 0.42
N ILE A 43 7.42 -20.63 -0.73
CA ILE A 43 7.77 -19.22 -0.97
C ILE A 43 6.48 -18.43 -1.21
N GLY A 44 6.27 -17.40 -0.41
CA GLY A 44 5.09 -16.51 -0.50
C GLY A 44 5.17 -15.59 -1.70
N ALA A 45 4.66 -16.00 -2.85
CA ALA A 45 4.69 -15.21 -4.09
C ALA A 45 3.29 -14.94 -4.69
N PHE A 46 2.22 -15.31 -3.99
CA PHE A 46 0.85 -15.21 -4.49
C PHE A 46 0.12 -13.93 -4.07
N ILE A 47 0.69 -13.14 -3.17
CA ILE A 47 0.17 -11.83 -2.74
C ILE A 47 1.23 -10.77 -3.05
N ALA A 48 0.81 -9.65 -3.64
CA ALA A 48 1.67 -8.52 -3.97
C ALA A 48 1.95 -7.64 -2.73
N GLU A 49 2.44 -8.26 -1.66
CA GLU A 49 2.95 -7.58 -0.48
C GLU A 49 4.46 -7.40 -0.58
N MET A 50 4.94 -6.25 -0.14
CA MET A 50 6.36 -5.95 -0.11
C MET A 50 6.98 -6.50 1.18
N ASP A 51 8.05 -7.30 1.04
CA ASP A 51 8.78 -7.88 2.18
C ASP A 51 9.89 -6.93 2.70
N TYR A 52 10.07 -5.83 2.04
CA TYR A 52 11.00 -4.78 2.42
C TYR A 52 10.32 -3.81 3.38
N GLY A 53 11.07 -3.27 4.32
CA GLY A 53 10.56 -2.23 5.22
C GLY A 53 10.07 -0.98 4.46
N LEU A 54 9.47 -0.06 5.18
CA LEU A 54 9.03 1.21 4.61
C LEU A 54 10.22 2.10 4.27
N ALA A 55 10.11 2.86 3.19
CA ALA A 55 11.05 3.94 2.92
C ALA A 55 11.03 4.95 4.08
N PRO A 56 12.18 5.52 4.50
CA PRO A 56 12.25 6.42 5.65
C PRO A 56 11.27 7.59 5.58
N CYS A 57 11.08 8.17 4.41
CA CYS A 57 10.13 9.28 4.23
C CYS A 57 8.66 8.87 4.43
N ILE A 58 8.32 7.61 4.17
CA ILE A 58 6.98 7.07 4.41
C ILE A 58 6.79 6.82 5.90
N GLN A 59 7.79 6.22 6.56
CA GLN A 59 7.77 6.01 8.01
C GLN A 59 7.61 7.33 8.75
N GLU A 60 8.40 8.34 8.42
CA GLU A 60 8.30 9.68 9.00
C GLU A 60 6.91 10.31 8.80
N ALA A 61 6.31 10.14 7.63
CA ALA A 61 4.98 10.65 7.35
C ALA A 61 3.90 9.97 8.21
N ILE A 62 4.02 8.65 8.44
CA ILE A 62 3.12 7.88 9.30
C ILE A 62 3.28 8.30 10.75
N ASP A 63 4.53 8.35 11.25
CA ASP A 63 4.82 8.75 12.63
C ASP A 63 4.29 10.17 12.90
N ASN A 64 4.52 11.09 11.97
CA ASN A 64 3.97 12.44 12.07
C ASN A 64 2.45 12.47 12.09
N ALA A 65 1.79 11.61 11.33
CA ALA A 65 0.33 11.52 11.33
C ALA A 65 -0.19 10.98 12.68
N CYS A 66 0.48 9.99 13.26
CA CYS A 66 0.13 9.41 14.55
C CYS A 66 0.36 10.42 15.69
N ASP A 67 1.52 11.06 15.74
CA ASP A 67 1.89 12.01 16.79
C ASP A 67 0.98 13.23 16.84
N HIS A 68 0.43 13.64 15.69
CA HIS A 68 -0.47 14.77 15.58
C HIS A 68 -1.96 14.39 15.49
N CYS A 69 -2.30 13.14 15.82
CA CYS A 69 -3.67 12.63 15.79
C CYS A 69 -4.40 12.86 14.45
N LYS A 70 -3.68 12.80 13.33
CA LYS A 70 -4.21 13.03 11.98
C LYS A 70 -4.90 11.78 11.37
N LEU A 71 -5.60 11.02 12.21
CA LEU A 71 -6.21 9.74 11.84
C LEU A 71 -7.75 9.81 11.69
N GLY A 72 -8.28 11.03 11.51
CA GLY A 72 -9.71 11.25 11.31
C GLY A 72 -10.14 11.20 9.84
N TYR A 73 -11.29 11.82 9.56
CA TYR A 73 -11.77 11.96 8.19
C TYR A 73 -10.79 12.79 7.36
N ILE A 74 -10.55 12.35 6.13
CA ILE A 74 -9.63 13.02 5.22
C ILE A 74 -10.26 14.32 4.69
N PRO A 75 -9.71 15.51 4.99
CA PRO A 75 -10.21 16.75 4.47
C PRO A 75 -9.91 16.90 2.96
N ASP A 76 -10.74 17.67 2.26
CA ASP A 76 -10.64 17.82 0.80
C ASP A 76 -9.27 18.31 0.29
N PRO A 77 -8.55 19.22 0.96
CA PRO A 77 -7.21 19.60 0.52
C PRO A 77 -6.21 18.43 0.50
N TRP A 78 -6.37 17.43 1.36
CA TRP A 78 -5.53 16.25 1.36
C TRP A 78 -5.86 15.30 0.22
N LYS A 79 -7.15 15.12 -0.09
CA LYS A 79 -7.59 14.36 -1.27
C LYS A 79 -7.02 14.95 -2.54
N GLN A 80 -7.04 16.29 -2.65
CA GLN A 80 -6.46 16.99 -3.78
C GLN A 80 -4.94 16.77 -3.88
N ARG A 81 -4.20 16.85 -2.78
CA ARG A 81 -2.77 16.59 -2.78
C ARG A 81 -2.43 15.16 -3.25
N VAL A 82 -3.22 14.16 -2.86
CA VAL A 82 -3.05 12.79 -3.35
C VAL A 82 -3.28 12.72 -4.86
N ALA A 83 -4.33 13.36 -5.36
CA ALA A 83 -4.65 13.42 -6.78
C ALA A 83 -3.53 14.11 -7.59
N GLU A 84 -3.02 15.24 -7.09
CA GLU A 84 -1.90 15.97 -7.71
C GLU A 84 -0.60 15.15 -7.72
N ALA A 85 -0.29 14.45 -6.63
CA ALA A 85 0.87 13.56 -6.55
C ALA A 85 0.75 12.40 -7.54
N CYS A 86 -0.42 11.78 -7.64
CA CYS A 86 -0.70 10.72 -8.61
C CYS A 86 -0.54 11.23 -10.05
N ALA A 87 -1.16 12.37 -10.39
CA ALA A 87 -1.04 12.97 -11.71
C ALA A 87 0.41 13.33 -12.05
N GLY A 88 1.16 13.86 -11.08
CA GLY A 88 2.57 14.18 -11.22
C GLY A 88 3.41 12.93 -11.52
N TRP A 89 3.18 11.84 -10.81
CA TRP A 89 3.84 10.57 -11.05
C TRP A 89 3.56 10.04 -12.45
N GLN A 90 2.29 10.00 -12.86
CA GLN A 90 1.88 9.52 -14.19
C GLN A 90 2.55 10.31 -15.30
N ARG A 91 2.60 11.63 -15.16
CA ARG A 91 3.27 12.50 -16.13
C ARG A 91 4.77 12.25 -16.21
N THR A 92 5.43 12.13 -15.06
CA THR A 92 6.89 12.01 -15.00
C THR A 92 7.38 10.66 -15.51
N HIS A 93 6.68 9.57 -15.17
CA HIS A 93 7.15 8.21 -15.46
C HIS A 93 6.58 7.62 -16.73
N TYR A 94 5.37 8.04 -17.13
CA TYR A 94 4.65 7.46 -18.27
C TYR A 94 4.29 8.49 -19.35
N GLY A 95 4.59 9.77 -19.16
CA GLY A 95 4.20 10.83 -20.10
C GLY A 95 2.69 11.06 -20.17
N TRP A 96 1.92 10.48 -19.25
CA TRP A 96 0.47 10.61 -19.24
C TRP A 96 0.01 11.83 -18.43
N ASN A 97 -0.54 12.82 -19.15
CA ASN A 97 -1.09 14.03 -18.56
C ASN A 97 -2.55 13.81 -18.17
N VAL A 98 -2.79 13.30 -16.97
CA VAL A 98 -4.14 13.19 -16.39
C VAL A 98 -4.46 14.44 -15.58
N ASP A 99 -5.73 14.91 -15.69
CA ASP A 99 -6.21 16.02 -14.88
C ASP A 99 -6.42 15.54 -13.42
N PRO A 100 -5.77 16.15 -12.41
CA PRO A 100 -5.97 15.76 -11.02
C PRO A 100 -7.44 15.86 -10.56
N SER A 101 -8.23 16.74 -11.16
CA SER A 101 -9.64 16.93 -10.79
C SER A 101 -10.52 15.70 -11.04
N ILE A 102 -10.12 14.80 -11.93
CA ILE A 102 -10.86 13.55 -12.21
C ILE A 102 -10.36 12.34 -11.39
N ILE A 103 -9.25 12.48 -10.66
CA ILE A 103 -8.72 11.41 -9.83
C ILE A 103 -9.54 11.30 -8.54
N ARG A 104 -9.93 10.08 -8.19
CA ARG A 104 -10.66 9.80 -6.95
C ARG A 104 -9.92 8.75 -6.15
N VAL A 105 -9.90 8.94 -4.82
CA VAL A 105 -9.36 7.98 -3.87
C VAL A 105 -10.48 7.02 -3.48
N VAL A 106 -10.20 5.73 -3.55
CA VAL A 106 -11.07 4.64 -3.11
C VAL A 106 -10.34 3.80 -2.06
N PRO A 107 -11.04 3.04 -1.23
CA PRO A 107 -10.42 2.25 -0.17
C PRO A 107 -9.41 1.22 -0.68
N ASP A 108 -9.75 0.54 -1.78
CA ASP A 108 -8.90 -0.47 -2.39
C ASP A 108 -9.22 -0.68 -3.88
N VAL A 109 -8.42 -1.51 -4.54
CA VAL A 109 -8.57 -1.79 -5.98
C VAL A 109 -9.83 -2.62 -6.29
N LEU A 110 -10.30 -3.46 -5.38
CA LEU A 110 -11.49 -4.28 -5.61
C LEU A 110 -12.75 -3.43 -5.60
N GLU A 111 -12.83 -2.45 -4.69
CA GLU A 111 -13.91 -1.45 -4.68
C GLU A 111 -13.95 -0.66 -6.00
N ALA A 112 -12.79 -0.20 -6.46
CA ALA A 112 -12.71 0.48 -7.77
C ALA A 112 -13.17 -0.43 -8.92
N TYR A 113 -12.77 -1.70 -8.89
CA TYR A 113 -13.14 -2.68 -9.91
C TYR A 113 -14.64 -2.99 -9.89
N GLU A 114 -15.24 -3.13 -8.72
CA GLU A 114 -16.69 -3.34 -8.57
C GLU A 114 -17.49 -2.16 -9.12
N ILE A 115 -17.11 -0.94 -8.77
CA ILE A 115 -17.73 0.29 -9.29
C ILE A 115 -17.64 0.30 -10.82
N PHE A 116 -16.45 0.02 -11.36
CA PHE A 116 -16.24 -0.01 -12.80
C PHE A 116 -17.15 -1.03 -13.50
N LEU A 117 -17.21 -2.26 -12.98
CA LEU A 117 -18.07 -3.30 -13.55
C LEU A 117 -19.54 -2.92 -13.51
N ARG A 118 -20.00 -2.39 -12.39
CA ARG A 118 -21.39 -2.01 -12.20
C ARG A 118 -21.83 -0.87 -13.12
N GLU A 119 -20.99 0.17 -13.24
CA GLU A 119 -21.37 1.40 -13.93
C GLU A 119 -21.06 1.38 -15.43
N LEU A 120 -20.04 0.65 -15.86
CA LEU A 120 -19.58 0.68 -17.26
C LEU A 120 -19.84 -0.60 -18.05
N VAL A 121 -19.81 -1.77 -17.40
CA VAL A 121 -20.00 -3.04 -18.12
C VAL A 121 -21.46 -3.38 -18.28
N GLY A 122 -22.26 -3.20 -17.25
CA GLY A 122 -23.68 -3.51 -17.26
C GLY A 122 -24.01 -5.02 -17.23
N ALA A 123 -25.25 -5.34 -16.86
CA ALA A 123 -25.71 -6.71 -16.75
C ALA A 123 -25.79 -7.41 -18.12
N GLY A 124 -25.38 -8.67 -18.17
CA GLY A 124 -25.41 -9.51 -19.37
C GLY A 124 -24.20 -9.37 -20.31
N ASN A 125 -23.28 -8.48 -20.02
CA ASN A 125 -22.01 -8.36 -20.74
C ASN A 125 -20.92 -9.25 -20.13
N SER A 126 -19.86 -9.48 -20.90
CA SER A 126 -18.74 -10.33 -20.51
C SER A 126 -17.51 -9.50 -20.17
N VAL A 127 -16.70 -10.01 -19.25
CA VAL A 127 -15.40 -9.44 -18.87
C VAL A 127 -14.32 -10.45 -19.20
N ILE A 128 -13.24 -10.01 -19.84
CA ILE A 128 -12.07 -10.84 -20.10
C ILE A 128 -11.16 -10.75 -18.87
N VAL A 129 -10.88 -11.90 -18.28
CA VAL A 129 -9.97 -12.01 -17.14
C VAL A 129 -8.73 -12.75 -17.62
N PRO A 130 -7.52 -12.17 -17.48
CA PRO A 130 -6.28 -12.87 -17.77
C PRO A 130 -6.08 -14.00 -16.75
N THR A 131 -5.67 -15.17 -17.21
CA THR A 131 -5.38 -16.37 -16.39
C THR A 131 -3.91 -16.72 -16.50
#